data_97a7a05c3ace815561d9edef2d8e8a73
#
_entry.id   97a7a05c3ace815561d9edef2d8e8a73
#
_cell.length_a   1.000
_cell.length_b   1.000
_cell.length_c   1.000
_cell.angle_alpha   90.00
_cell.angle_beta   90.00
_cell.angle_gamma   90.00
#
_symmetry.space_group_name_H-M   'P 1'
#
loop_
_entity.id
_entity.type
_entity.pdbx_description
1 polymer ?
#
loop_
_entity_poly.entity_id
_entity_poly.type
_entity_poly.pdbx_seq_one_letter_code
_entity_poly.pdbx_strand_id
1 'polypeptide(L)'
;AYYLASNHQLSDGADYADLEWLSGYISMTYLNAPNQARLHFKNFNEAVSSPISKARAGYWLGKVNEKTNQFEQAAKDYKLSANFQITYYGQLSSERLGLTSNQSLFDNENVLSWKTASFVNETVFQAAILLHKAKKLVMMKWFMTHMAETLDHNELLKLSNYAYDHNVPYVEIGIAKEAAKRGIILPRAYFPISEISTYSNELPPEVILAIARRESELNMDAISPAGAIGLMQILPTTARQMSKKLGLKFSKKKLKSDSKYNVRLGSAYLNKLIEMYEGSYLLAFAAYNAGPRKVNEWMKLYGDPRDPLISVVDWVEHIPYKETRNYVMRVAESLHIYRIRINGVALPVSLTKDLKKS
;
A
#
# COMPACT_ATOMS: atom_id res chain seq x y z
N ALA A 1 9.35 10.94 26.05
CA ALA A 1 8.51 10.23 25.07
C ALA A 1 8.06 8.88 25.63
N TYR A 2 8.98 7.97 26.02
CA TYR A 2 8.63 6.62 26.51
C TYR A 2 7.65 6.67 27.68
N TYR A 3 7.96 7.43 28.73
CA TYR A 3 7.10 7.56 29.93
C TYR A 3 5.66 7.95 29.59
N LEU A 4 5.48 8.87 28.66
CA LEU A 4 4.14 9.29 28.22
C LEU A 4 3.44 8.20 27.41
N ALA A 5 4.16 7.52 26.54
CA ALA A 5 3.58 6.49 25.70
C ALA A 5 3.20 5.22 26.47
N SER A 6 4.01 4.83 27.46
CA SER A 6 3.80 3.59 28.26
C SER A 6 2.83 3.73 29.43
N ASN A 7 2.54 4.96 29.89
CA ASN A 7 1.61 5.22 30.98
C ASN A 7 0.22 5.68 30.51
N HIS A 8 -0.25 5.11 29.41
CA HIS A 8 -1.51 5.52 28.74
C HIS A 8 -2.79 5.10 29.47
N GLN A 9 -2.73 4.17 30.44
CA GLN A 9 -3.87 3.67 31.23
C GLN A 9 -5.03 3.09 30.40
N LEU A 10 -4.77 2.72 29.13
CA LEU A 10 -5.72 2.04 28.26
C LEU A 10 -5.55 0.52 28.37
N SER A 11 -6.61 -0.25 28.14
CA SER A 11 -6.59 -1.72 28.17
C SER A 11 -6.82 -2.35 26.79
N ASP A 12 -7.42 -1.60 25.86
CA ASP A 12 -7.80 -2.09 24.53
C ASP A 12 -8.00 -0.96 23.52
N GLY A 13 -8.34 -1.33 22.31
CA GLY A 13 -8.66 -0.40 21.23
C GLY A 13 -7.46 0.06 20.38
N ALA A 14 -7.74 0.92 19.41
CA ALA A 14 -6.75 1.35 18.43
C ALA A 14 -5.64 2.22 19.06
N ASP A 15 -6.01 3.10 20.00
CA ASP A 15 -5.06 3.97 20.68
C ASP A 15 -4.14 3.18 21.62
N TYR A 16 -4.67 2.15 22.32
CA TYR A 16 -3.87 1.19 23.08
C TYR A 16 -2.83 0.53 22.19
N ALA A 17 -3.27 -0.04 21.07
CA ALA A 17 -2.37 -0.70 20.12
C ALA A 17 -1.29 0.25 19.56
N ASP A 18 -1.67 1.47 19.17
CA ASP A 18 -0.72 2.49 18.65
C ASP A 18 0.32 2.87 19.74
N LEU A 19 -0.09 3.00 21.00
CA LEU A 19 0.81 3.38 22.11
C LEU A 19 1.70 2.22 22.55
N GLU A 20 1.21 0.99 22.56
CA GLU A 20 2.02 -0.20 22.81
C GLU A 20 3.08 -0.38 21.71
N TRP A 21 2.68 -0.23 20.43
CA TRP A 21 3.67 -0.27 19.36
C TRP A 21 4.72 0.84 19.49
N LEU A 22 4.30 2.07 19.78
CA LEU A 22 5.21 3.22 19.95
C LEU A 22 6.17 3.02 21.13
N SER A 23 5.67 2.51 22.27
CA SER A 23 6.48 2.20 23.45
C SER A 23 7.53 1.13 23.14
N GLY A 24 7.13 0.08 22.42
CA GLY A 24 8.05 -0.95 21.93
C GLY A 24 9.12 -0.39 21.01
N TYR A 25 8.73 0.45 20.06
CA TYR A 25 9.66 1.07 19.10
C TYR A 25 10.67 1.99 19.82
N ILE A 26 10.22 2.83 20.75
CA ILE A 26 11.10 3.70 21.53
C ILE A 26 12.07 2.86 22.38
N SER A 27 11.57 1.83 23.05
CA SER A 27 12.39 0.93 23.87
C SER A 27 13.49 0.24 23.04
N MET A 28 13.14 -0.23 21.84
CA MET A 28 14.06 -0.92 20.94
C MET A 28 15.11 0.01 20.36
N THR A 29 14.68 1.17 19.83
CA THR A 29 15.48 2.05 18.99
C THR A 29 16.29 3.07 19.80
N TYR A 30 15.69 3.66 20.84
CA TYR A 30 16.31 4.77 21.57
C TYR A 30 16.80 4.41 22.96
N LEU A 31 16.16 3.45 23.64
CA LEU A 31 16.53 3.08 25.02
C LEU A 31 17.44 1.84 25.07
N ASN A 32 17.66 1.17 23.94
CA ASN A 32 18.40 -0.08 23.88
C ASN A 32 17.91 -1.14 24.90
N ALA A 33 16.60 -1.19 25.12
CA ALA A 33 15.92 -2.05 26.08
C ALA A 33 15.07 -3.14 25.36
N PRO A 34 15.70 -4.16 24.75
CA PRO A 34 14.99 -5.11 23.90
C PRO A 34 13.96 -5.97 24.64
N ASN A 35 14.21 -6.31 25.91
CA ASN A 35 13.25 -7.08 26.71
C ASN A 35 11.97 -6.28 27.00
N GLN A 36 12.10 -4.99 27.25
CA GLN A 36 10.97 -4.09 27.40
C GLN A 36 10.21 -3.91 26.07
N ALA A 37 10.94 -3.74 24.97
CA ALA A 37 10.36 -3.68 23.64
C ALA A 37 9.54 -4.94 23.30
N ARG A 38 10.06 -6.12 23.68
CA ARG A 38 9.36 -7.40 23.46
C ARG A 38 7.99 -7.44 24.16
N LEU A 39 7.91 -6.94 25.39
CA LEU A 39 6.65 -6.90 26.12
C LEU A 39 5.62 -6.04 25.38
N HIS A 40 5.99 -4.82 25.00
CA HIS A 40 5.11 -3.92 24.28
C HIS A 40 4.69 -4.46 22.90
N PHE A 41 5.61 -5.08 22.13
CA PHE A 41 5.24 -5.68 20.85
C PHE A 41 4.34 -6.93 20.99
N LYS A 42 4.42 -7.68 22.10
CA LYS A 42 3.47 -8.76 22.42
C LYS A 42 2.09 -8.18 22.71
N ASN A 43 2.01 -7.16 23.57
CA ASN A 43 0.75 -6.48 23.87
C ASN A 43 0.11 -5.91 22.60
N PHE A 44 0.91 -5.27 21.73
CA PHE A 44 0.46 -4.81 20.41
C PHE A 44 -0.07 -5.96 19.56
N ASN A 45 0.64 -7.08 19.50
CA ASN A 45 0.20 -8.25 18.73
C ASN A 45 -1.13 -8.83 19.24
N GLU A 46 -1.34 -8.85 20.54
CA GLU A 46 -2.60 -9.32 21.15
C GLU A 46 -3.77 -8.39 20.85
N ALA A 47 -3.51 -7.09 20.83
CA ALA A 47 -4.53 -6.05 20.63
C ALA A 47 -5.02 -5.90 19.17
N VAL A 48 -4.34 -6.48 18.18
CA VAL A 48 -4.64 -6.27 16.76
C VAL A 48 -5.04 -7.56 16.05
N SER A 49 -5.87 -7.43 15.00
CA SER A 49 -6.34 -8.57 14.17
C SER A 49 -6.06 -8.39 12.68
N SER A 50 -5.86 -7.16 12.19
CA SER A 50 -5.69 -6.91 10.76
C SER A 50 -4.38 -7.51 10.24
N PRO A 51 -4.34 -8.01 8.98
CA PRO A 51 -3.12 -8.53 8.34
C PRO A 51 -1.93 -7.57 8.42
N ILE A 52 -2.19 -6.27 8.21
CA ILE A 52 -1.17 -5.22 8.27
C ILE A 52 -0.54 -5.11 9.66
N SER A 53 -1.37 -5.10 10.70
CA SER A 53 -0.91 -4.96 12.08
C SER A 53 -0.26 -6.24 12.60
N LYS A 54 -0.80 -7.42 12.25
CA LYS A 54 -0.18 -8.72 12.58
C LYS A 54 1.19 -8.88 11.94
N ALA A 55 1.33 -8.51 10.66
CA ALA A 55 2.63 -8.51 10.00
C ALA A 55 3.63 -7.57 10.69
N ARG A 56 3.18 -6.36 11.07
CA ARG A 56 4.01 -5.40 11.80
C ARG A 56 4.48 -5.96 13.14
N ALA A 57 3.59 -6.56 13.92
CA ALA A 57 3.91 -7.17 15.20
C ALA A 57 4.95 -8.29 15.04
N GLY A 58 4.74 -9.23 14.13
CA GLY A 58 5.67 -10.35 13.87
C GLY A 58 7.04 -9.87 13.42
N TYR A 59 7.12 -8.86 12.52
CA TYR A 59 8.39 -8.29 12.11
C TYR A 59 9.17 -7.70 13.28
N TRP A 60 8.54 -6.86 14.11
CA TRP A 60 9.23 -6.20 15.24
C TRP A 60 9.57 -7.17 16.37
N LEU A 61 8.75 -8.20 16.63
CA LEU A 61 9.12 -9.30 17.53
C LEU A 61 10.35 -10.06 17.00
N GLY A 62 10.38 -10.36 15.70
CA GLY A 62 11.55 -10.96 15.06
C GLY A 62 12.81 -10.11 15.24
N LYS A 63 12.72 -8.80 15.02
CA LYS A 63 13.82 -7.84 15.22
C LYS A 63 14.33 -7.82 16.66
N VAL A 64 13.43 -7.86 17.64
CA VAL A 64 13.81 -7.92 19.07
C VAL A 64 14.53 -9.23 19.39
N ASN A 65 14.01 -10.36 18.87
CA ASN A 65 14.59 -11.66 19.13
C ASN A 65 15.95 -11.83 18.44
N GLU A 66 16.15 -11.27 17.24
CA GLU A 66 17.49 -11.17 16.64
C GLU A 66 18.46 -10.38 17.54
N LYS A 67 18.06 -9.21 18.02
CA LYS A 67 18.90 -8.34 18.87
C LYS A 67 19.28 -9.01 20.19
N THR A 68 18.49 -9.96 20.66
CA THR A 68 18.76 -10.74 21.88
C THR A 68 19.32 -12.14 21.61
N ASN A 69 19.83 -12.39 20.40
CA ASN A 69 20.40 -13.65 19.94
C ASN A 69 19.47 -14.88 20.04
N GLN A 70 18.14 -14.63 20.03
CA GLN A 70 17.12 -15.70 20.01
C GLN A 70 16.71 -16.00 18.57
N PHE A 71 17.67 -16.49 17.77
CA PHE A 71 17.51 -16.61 16.31
C PHE A 71 16.38 -17.56 15.88
N GLU A 72 16.19 -18.67 16.61
CA GLU A 72 15.09 -19.60 16.30
C GLU A 72 13.72 -18.96 16.51
N GLN A 73 13.56 -18.19 17.60
CA GLN A 73 12.32 -17.47 17.84
C GLN A 73 12.13 -16.33 16.84
N ALA A 74 13.19 -15.61 16.51
CA ALA A 74 13.16 -14.58 15.48
C ALA A 74 12.67 -15.14 14.13
N ALA A 75 13.16 -16.29 13.71
CA ALA A 75 12.72 -16.96 12.49
C ALA A 75 11.22 -17.34 12.54
N LYS A 76 10.71 -17.80 13.68
CA LYS A 76 9.28 -18.10 13.86
C LYS A 76 8.44 -16.85 13.75
N ASP A 77 8.84 -15.74 14.39
CA ASP A 77 8.10 -14.48 14.34
C ASP A 77 8.09 -13.87 12.93
N TYR A 78 9.23 -13.88 12.23
CA TYR A 78 9.29 -13.47 10.84
C TYR A 78 8.41 -14.35 9.93
N LYS A 79 8.38 -15.68 10.18
CA LYS A 79 7.54 -16.59 9.40
C LYS A 79 6.04 -16.29 9.58
N LEU A 80 5.60 -15.98 10.80
CA LEU A 80 4.23 -15.54 11.06
C LEU A 80 3.91 -14.23 10.31
N SER A 81 4.82 -13.26 10.34
CA SER A 81 4.67 -12.01 9.58
C SER A 81 4.66 -12.25 8.07
N ALA A 82 5.55 -13.11 7.56
CA ALA A 82 5.68 -13.44 6.14
C ALA A 82 4.44 -14.12 5.53
N ASN A 83 3.52 -14.66 6.34
CA ASN A 83 2.23 -15.13 5.85
C ASN A 83 1.37 -14.00 5.24
N PHE A 84 1.71 -12.75 5.51
CA PHE A 84 1.01 -11.57 5.01
C PHE A 84 1.82 -10.82 3.95
N GLN A 85 2.32 -11.49 2.91
CA GLN A 85 3.16 -10.90 1.85
C GLN A 85 2.51 -9.76 1.07
N ILE A 86 1.20 -9.56 1.18
CA ILE A 86 0.52 -8.38 0.63
C ILE A 86 0.82 -7.10 1.41
N THR A 87 1.54 -7.18 2.54
CA THR A 87 1.82 -6.06 3.43
C THR A 87 3.32 -5.73 3.47
N TYR A 88 3.64 -4.47 3.76
CA TYR A 88 5.00 -3.98 3.89
C TYR A 88 5.86 -4.83 4.83
N TYR A 89 5.39 -5.10 6.05
CA TYR A 89 6.15 -5.90 7.03
C TYR A 89 6.18 -7.38 6.70
N GLY A 90 5.14 -7.91 6.05
CA GLY A 90 5.15 -9.28 5.54
C GLY A 90 6.22 -9.49 4.47
N GLN A 91 6.40 -8.50 3.59
CA GLN A 91 7.48 -8.51 2.60
C GLN A 91 8.87 -8.35 3.24
N LEU A 92 9.04 -7.43 4.20
CA LEU A 92 10.29 -7.31 4.96
C LEU A 92 10.67 -8.60 5.68
N SER A 93 9.69 -9.29 6.27
CA SER A 93 9.91 -10.58 6.92
C SER A 93 10.26 -11.68 5.92
N SER A 94 9.62 -11.68 4.75
CA SER A 94 9.96 -12.59 3.64
C SER A 94 11.38 -12.36 3.14
N GLU A 95 11.79 -11.09 3.00
CA GLU A 95 13.17 -10.72 2.62
C GLU A 95 14.18 -11.19 3.66
N ARG A 96 13.90 -11.02 4.97
CA ARG A 96 14.77 -11.51 6.07
C ARG A 96 14.94 -13.01 6.05
N LEU A 97 13.92 -13.76 5.62
CA LEU A 97 13.95 -15.23 5.52
C LEU A 97 14.43 -15.74 4.15
N GLY A 98 14.77 -14.85 3.21
CA GLY A 98 15.18 -15.23 1.85
C GLY A 98 14.06 -15.90 1.03
N LEU A 99 12.80 -15.58 1.31
CA LEU A 99 11.65 -16.18 0.64
C LEU A 99 11.36 -15.53 -0.70
N THR A 100 10.79 -16.32 -1.59
CA THR A 100 10.15 -15.84 -2.81
C THR A 100 8.69 -15.47 -2.56
N SER A 101 8.08 -14.79 -3.52
CA SER A 101 6.66 -14.49 -3.50
C SER A 101 5.82 -15.74 -3.49
N ASN A 102 4.75 -15.74 -2.68
CA ASN A 102 3.76 -16.81 -2.68
C ASN A 102 3.05 -16.87 -4.05
N GLN A 103 2.93 -18.06 -4.59
CA GLN A 103 2.29 -18.32 -5.89
C GLN A 103 0.86 -17.80 -5.95
N SER A 104 0.10 -17.91 -4.87
CA SER A 104 -1.28 -17.42 -4.79
C SER A 104 -1.44 -15.91 -5.05
N LEU A 105 -0.35 -15.13 -4.98
CA LEU A 105 -0.40 -13.68 -5.23
C LEU A 105 -0.43 -13.29 -6.72
N PHE A 106 -0.02 -14.20 -7.60
CA PHE A 106 0.06 -13.94 -9.04
C PHE A 106 -0.60 -15.02 -9.90
N ASP A 107 -0.99 -16.15 -9.33
CA ASP A 107 -1.80 -17.13 -10.05
C ASP A 107 -3.11 -16.50 -10.52
N ASN A 108 -3.57 -16.94 -11.68
CA ASN A 108 -4.89 -16.58 -12.16
C ASN A 108 -5.94 -17.24 -11.24
N GLU A 109 -6.58 -16.44 -10.40
CA GLU A 109 -7.74 -16.88 -9.65
C GLU A 109 -8.79 -17.45 -10.63
N ASN A 110 -9.46 -18.53 -10.25
CA ASN A 110 -10.55 -19.07 -11.04
C ASN A 110 -11.59 -17.98 -11.30
N VAL A 111 -11.81 -17.66 -12.56
CA VAL A 111 -12.81 -16.67 -12.96
C VAL A 111 -14.19 -17.30 -12.81
N LEU A 112 -14.80 -17.18 -11.63
CA LEU A 112 -16.15 -17.63 -11.39
C LEU A 112 -17.15 -16.64 -11.98
N SER A 113 -18.13 -17.15 -12.75
CA SER A 113 -19.15 -16.29 -13.35
C SER A 113 -20.02 -15.63 -12.27
N TRP A 114 -20.07 -14.32 -12.22
CA TRP A 114 -20.96 -13.57 -11.35
C TRP A 114 -22.45 -13.79 -11.66
N LYS A 115 -22.78 -14.23 -12.88
CA LYS A 115 -24.15 -14.51 -13.33
C LYS A 115 -24.78 -15.71 -12.60
N THR A 116 -23.94 -16.54 -11.97
CA THR A 116 -24.39 -17.70 -11.16
C THR A 116 -24.28 -17.44 -9.65
N ALA A 117 -24.09 -16.18 -9.25
CA ALA A 117 -23.99 -15.83 -7.84
C ALA A 117 -25.35 -15.84 -7.15
N SER A 118 -25.35 -16.16 -5.85
CA SER A 118 -26.56 -16.16 -5.04
C SER A 118 -27.22 -14.78 -4.96
N PHE A 119 -26.42 -13.73 -5.01
CA PHE A 119 -26.83 -12.33 -4.87
C PHE A 119 -27.37 -11.69 -6.17
N VAL A 120 -27.37 -12.39 -7.31
CA VAL A 120 -27.73 -11.76 -8.61
C VAL A 120 -29.10 -11.08 -8.57
N ASN A 121 -30.06 -11.66 -7.89
CA ASN A 121 -31.42 -11.14 -7.78
C ASN A 121 -31.65 -10.26 -6.53
N GLU A 122 -30.62 -10.04 -5.71
CA GLU A 122 -30.74 -9.18 -4.54
C GLU A 122 -30.85 -7.70 -4.93
N THR A 123 -31.70 -6.97 -4.23
CA THR A 123 -31.98 -5.56 -4.51
C THR A 123 -30.75 -4.67 -4.41
N VAL A 124 -29.83 -4.99 -3.49
CA VAL A 124 -28.56 -4.26 -3.29
C VAL A 124 -27.66 -4.40 -4.53
N PHE A 125 -27.54 -5.62 -5.07
CA PHE A 125 -26.74 -5.85 -6.28
C PHE A 125 -27.39 -5.19 -7.51
N GLN A 126 -28.71 -5.32 -7.68
CA GLN A 126 -29.43 -4.66 -8.77
C GLN A 126 -29.30 -3.13 -8.71
N ALA A 127 -29.35 -2.55 -7.50
CA ALA A 127 -29.10 -1.12 -7.31
C ALA A 127 -27.65 -0.74 -7.72
N ALA A 128 -26.66 -1.55 -7.36
CA ALA A 128 -25.28 -1.33 -7.77
C ALA A 128 -25.11 -1.36 -9.31
N ILE A 129 -25.82 -2.27 -10.01
CA ILE A 129 -25.83 -2.31 -11.49
C ILE A 129 -26.46 -1.02 -12.07
N LEU A 130 -27.56 -0.53 -11.50
CA LEU A 130 -28.16 0.74 -11.95
C LEU A 130 -27.23 1.92 -11.73
N LEU A 131 -26.54 1.96 -10.60
CA LEU A 131 -25.53 2.99 -10.31
C LEU A 131 -24.33 2.93 -11.29
N HIS A 132 -23.93 1.72 -11.69
CA HIS A 132 -22.91 1.54 -12.72
C HIS A 132 -23.38 2.13 -14.06
N LYS A 133 -24.58 1.77 -14.52
CA LYS A 133 -25.18 2.30 -15.75
C LYS A 133 -25.30 3.84 -15.70
N ALA A 134 -25.57 4.41 -14.54
CA ALA A 134 -25.62 5.84 -14.29
C ALA A 134 -24.23 6.50 -14.13
N LYS A 135 -23.12 5.75 -14.27
CA LYS A 135 -21.74 6.19 -14.07
C LYS A 135 -21.47 6.77 -12.67
N LYS A 136 -22.17 6.27 -11.65
CA LYS A 136 -22.03 6.68 -10.24
C LYS A 136 -21.11 5.68 -9.49
N LEU A 137 -19.85 5.58 -9.93
CA LEU A 137 -18.91 4.56 -9.47
C LEU A 137 -18.63 4.61 -7.95
N VAL A 138 -18.62 5.80 -7.35
CA VAL A 138 -18.43 5.94 -5.90
C VAL A 138 -19.59 5.30 -5.14
N MET A 139 -20.83 5.54 -5.55
CA MET A 139 -22.01 4.94 -4.92
C MET A 139 -22.06 3.44 -5.21
N MET A 140 -21.79 3.01 -6.44
CA MET A 140 -21.68 1.59 -6.78
C MET A 140 -20.70 0.88 -5.86
N LYS A 141 -19.50 1.46 -5.62
CA LYS A 141 -18.51 0.90 -4.71
C LYS A 141 -19.07 0.74 -3.30
N TRP A 142 -19.81 1.71 -2.76
CA TRP A 142 -20.41 1.58 -1.44
C TRP A 142 -21.34 0.36 -1.34
N PHE A 143 -22.23 0.17 -2.32
CA PHE A 143 -23.14 -0.97 -2.38
C PHE A 143 -22.39 -2.31 -2.49
N MET A 144 -21.40 -2.39 -3.41
CA MET A 144 -20.60 -3.60 -3.58
C MET A 144 -19.73 -3.91 -2.35
N THR A 145 -19.18 -2.88 -1.69
CA THR A 145 -18.40 -3.04 -0.46
C THR A 145 -19.29 -3.53 0.69
N HIS A 146 -20.50 -3.00 0.83
CA HIS A 146 -21.47 -3.48 1.82
C HIS A 146 -21.82 -4.96 1.61
N MET A 147 -22.04 -5.39 0.37
CA MET A 147 -22.25 -6.82 0.08
C MET A 147 -21.05 -7.67 0.49
N ALA A 148 -19.83 -7.16 0.29
CA ALA A 148 -18.59 -7.86 0.63
C ALA A 148 -18.41 -8.12 2.14
N GLU A 149 -19.15 -7.43 3.01
CA GLU A 149 -19.06 -7.60 4.47
C GLU A 149 -19.47 -9.00 4.93
N THR A 150 -20.36 -9.69 4.20
CA THR A 150 -20.98 -10.95 4.64
C THR A 150 -20.73 -12.14 3.70
N LEU A 151 -20.43 -11.89 2.43
CA LEU A 151 -20.24 -12.94 1.43
C LEU A 151 -19.06 -13.85 1.75
N ASP A 152 -19.18 -15.13 1.42
CA ASP A 152 -18.08 -16.09 1.51
C ASP A 152 -17.04 -15.88 0.40
N HIS A 153 -15.95 -16.65 0.44
CA HIS A 153 -14.83 -16.52 -0.50
C HIS A 153 -15.27 -16.65 -1.97
N ASN A 154 -16.12 -17.64 -2.29
CA ASN A 154 -16.54 -17.89 -3.67
C ASN A 154 -17.47 -16.79 -4.18
N GLU A 155 -18.39 -16.33 -3.35
CA GLU A 155 -19.30 -15.24 -3.70
C GLU A 155 -18.55 -13.90 -3.81
N LEU A 156 -17.51 -13.67 -2.99
CA LEU A 156 -16.60 -12.53 -3.13
C LEU A 156 -15.83 -12.55 -4.45
N LEU A 157 -15.35 -13.72 -4.90
CA LEU A 157 -14.74 -13.87 -6.22
C LEU A 157 -15.75 -13.53 -7.33
N LYS A 158 -16.97 -14.01 -7.25
CA LYS A 158 -18.04 -13.68 -8.21
C LYS A 158 -18.35 -12.18 -8.19
N LEU A 159 -18.45 -11.56 -7.02
CA LEU A 159 -18.73 -10.14 -6.88
C LEU A 159 -17.60 -9.28 -7.51
N SER A 160 -16.35 -9.64 -7.24
CA SER A 160 -15.19 -8.96 -7.84
C SER A 160 -15.13 -9.17 -9.35
N ASN A 161 -15.56 -10.33 -9.86
CA ASN A 161 -15.60 -10.62 -11.28
C ASN A 161 -16.62 -9.77 -12.05
N TYR A 162 -17.71 -9.34 -11.42
CA TYR A 162 -18.57 -8.32 -12.04
C TYR A 162 -17.79 -7.04 -12.33
N ALA A 163 -17.03 -6.54 -11.36
CA ALA A 163 -16.25 -5.33 -11.52
C ALA A 163 -15.12 -5.49 -12.55
N TYR A 164 -14.48 -6.66 -12.57
CA TYR A 164 -13.46 -7.02 -13.56
C TYR A 164 -14.01 -7.05 -14.98
N ASP A 165 -15.12 -7.77 -15.24
CA ASP A 165 -15.76 -7.88 -16.56
C ASP A 165 -16.20 -6.53 -17.13
N HIS A 166 -16.47 -5.57 -16.24
CA HIS A 166 -16.90 -4.22 -16.61
C HIS A 166 -15.77 -3.18 -16.55
N ASN A 167 -14.52 -3.62 -16.34
CA ASN A 167 -13.32 -2.77 -16.26
C ASN A 167 -13.47 -1.60 -15.25
N VAL A 168 -13.91 -1.92 -14.02
CA VAL A 168 -14.06 -0.95 -12.93
C VAL A 168 -13.13 -1.28 -11.75
N PRO A 169 -11.81 -1.15 -11.91
CA PRO A 169 -10.82 -1.56 -10.91
C PRO A 169 -10.97 -0.82 -9.57
N TYR A 170 -11.54 0.37 -9.58
CA TYR A 170 -11.89 1.12 -8.36
C TYR A 170 -12.86 0.36 -7.45
N VAL A 171 -13.80 -0.37 -8.04
CA VAL A 171 -14.77 -1.19 -7.31
C VAL A 171 -14.15 -2.51 -6.88
N GLU A 172 -13.33 -3.14 -7.75
CA GLU A 172 -12.57 -4.35 -7.38
C GLU A 172 -11.75 -4.14 -6.12
N ILE A 173 -10.97 -3.04 -6.07
CA ILE A 173 -10.15 -2.69 -4.89
C ILE A 173 -11.03 -2.50 -3.64
N GLY A 174 -12.22 -1.90 -3.79
CA GLY A 174 -13.16 -1.73 -2.68
C GLY A 174 -13.61 -3.05 -2.08
N ILE A 175 -14.09 -3.96 -2.93
CA ILE A 175 -14.51 -5.32 -2.55
C ILE A 175 -13.36 -6.08 -1.87
N ALA A 176 -12.17 -6.09 -2.49
CA ALA A 176 -11.02 -6.80 -1.98
C ALA A 176 -10.49 -6.24 -0.65
N LYS A 177 -10.55 -4.92 -0.45
CA LYS A 177 -10.19 -4.30 0.85
C LYS A 177 -11.16 -4.69 1.96
N GLU A 178 -12.44 -4.79 1.66
CA GLU A 178 -13.44 -5.23 2.63
C GLU A 178 -13.25 -6.71 3.00
N ALA A 179 -13.07 -7.58 2.00
CA ALA A 179 -12.73 -8.99 2.20
C ALA A 179 -11.47 -9.16 3.07
N ALA A 180 -10.44 -8.34 2.84
CA ALA A 180 -9.19 -8.40 3.59
C ALA A 180 -9.34 -8.07 5.09
N LYS A 181 -10.32 -7.27 5.51
CA LYS A 181 -10.62 -7.04 6.93
C LYS A 181 -11.02 -8.34 7.64
N ARG A 182 -11.61 -9.27 6.91
CA ARG A 182 -12.05 -10.61 7.37
C ARG A 182 -10.95 -11.67 7.15
N GLY A 183 -9.75 -11.30 6.74
CA GLY A 183 -8.66 -12.22 6.43
C GLY A 183 -8.77 -12.91 5.07
N ILE A 184 -9.75 -12.56 4.23
CA ILE A 184 -9.94 -13.12 2.89
C ILE A 184 -9.19 -12.25 1.89
N ILE A 185 -8.14 -12.81 1.28
CA ILE A 185 -7.32 -12.10 0.31
C ILE A 185 -7.72 -12.53 -1.11
N LEU A 186 -8.06 -11.55 -1.92
CA LEU A 186 -8.38 -11.68 -3.34
C LEU A 186 -7.30 -10.96 -4.17
N PRO A 187 -6.17 -11.58 -4.48
CA PRO A 187 -4.99 -10.86 -5.01
C PRO A 187 -5.28 -10.11 -6.30
N ARG A 188 -6.05 -10.70 -7.22
CA ARG A 188 -6.41 -10.06 -8.48
C ARG A 188 -7.21 -8.77 -8.25
N ALA A 189 -8.23 -8.82 -7.42
CA ALA A 189 -9.08 -7.67 -7.14
C ALA A 189 -8.40 -6.65 -6.23
N TYR A 190 -7.51 -7.11 -5.34
CA TYR A 190 -6.76 -6.23 -4.44
C TYR A 190 -5.66 -5.44 -5.19
N PHE A 191 -5.08 -6.03 -6.25
CA PHE A 191 -4.05 -5.43 -7.10
C PHE A 191 -4.42 -5.59 -8.59
N PRO A 192 -5.50 -4.96 -9.07
CA PRO A 192 -5.94 -5.11 -10.45
C PRO A 192 -4.90 -4.53 -11.42
N ILE A 193 -4.59 -5.28 -12.47
CA ILE A 193 -3.77 -4.80 -13.58
C ILE A 193 -4.68 -4.01 -14.53
N SER A 194 -4.37 -2.73 -14.72
CA SER A 194 -5.13 -1.83 -15.59
C SER A 194 -4.27 -1.34 -16.75
N GLU A 195 -4.89 -1.05 -17.87
CA GLU A 195 -4.24 -0.50 -19.07
C GLU A 195 -3.46 0.80 -18.81
N ILE A 196 -3.77 1.52 -17.72
CA ILE A 196 -3.07 2.75 -17.37
C ILE A 196 -1.55 2.55 -17.20
N SER A 197 -1.11 1.33 -16.89
CA SER A 197 0.29 0.95 -16.78
C SER A 197 1.09 1.14 -18.08
N THR A 198 0.40 1.19 -19.23
CA THR A 198 1.00 1.36 -20.56
C THR A 198 0.96 2.81 -21.07
N TYR A 199 0.40 3.74 -20.29
CA TYR A 199 0.19 5.12 -20.75
C TYR A 199 1.41 6.02 -20.67
N SER A 200 2.49 5.56 -20.05
CA SER A 200 3.77 6.27 -19.98
C SER A 200 4.93 5.26 -20.06
N ASN A 201 5.98 5.63 -20.79
CA ASN A 201 7.23 4.87 -20.86
C ASN A 201 8.32 5.43 -19.94
N GLU A 202 8.02 6.45 -19.13
CA GLU A 202 8.99 7.07 -18.23
C GLU A 202 9.21 6.27 -16.94
N LEU A 203 8.27 5.37 -16.62
CA LEU A 203 8.31 4.55 -15.41
C LEU A 203 7.95 3.10 -15.73
N PRO A 204 8.46 2.13 -14.95
CA PRO A 204 7.99 0.75 -15.02
C PRO A 204 6.48 0.64 -14.74
N PRO A 205 5.77 -0.30 -15.40
CA PRO A 205 4.31 -0.47 -15.25
C PRO A 205 3.86 -0.66 -13.80
N GLU A 206 4.63 -1.44 -13.01
CA GLU A 206 4.35 -1.70 -11.60
C GLU A 206 4.41 -0.43 -10.74
N VAL A 207 5.28 0.52 -11.09
CA VAL A 207 5.39 1.81 -10.38
C VAL A 207 4.17 2.68 -10.64
N ILE A 208 3.72 2.74 -11.91
CA ILE A 208 2.52 3.50 -12.29
C ILE A 208 1.30 2.96 -11.53
N LEU A 209 1.11 1.64 -11.53
CA LEU A 209 -0.02 1.00 -10.84
C LEU A 209 0.06 1.18 -9.32
N ALA A 210 1.23 1.04 -8.72
CA ALA A 210 1.40 1.20 -7.27
C ALA A 210 1.04 2.62 -6.80
N ILE A 211 1.49 3.65 -7.53
CA ILE A 211 1.14 5.04 -7.26
C ILE A 211 -0.35 5.30 -7.48
N ALA A 212 -0.90 4.96 -8.65
CA ALA A 212 -2.30 5.24 -8.96
C ALA A 212 -3.25 4.50 -7.99
N ARG A 213 -2.90 3.27 -7.58
CA ARG A 213 -3.63 2.53 -6.56
C ARG A 213 -3.61 3.24 -5.21
N ARG A 214 -2.48 3.78 -4.80
CA ARG A 214 -2.37 4.48 -3.51
C ARG A 214 -3.05 5.85 -3.54
N GLU A 215 -2.95 6.57 -4.65
CA GLU A 215 -3.47 7.93 -4.80
C GLU A 215 -4.99 7.99 -4.93
N SER A 216 -5.57 7.13 -5.75
CA SER A 216 -6.99 7.23 -6.12
C SER A 216 -7.75 5.89 -6.07
N GLU A 217 -7.07 4.79 -5.74
CA GLU A 217 -7.60 3.43 -5.95
C GLU A 217 -8.04 3.20 -7.42
N LEU A 218 -7.33 3.80 -8.37
CA LEU A 218 -7.64 3.80 -9.80
C LEU A 218 -8.96 4.52 -10.15
N ASN A 219 -9.38 5.47 -9.33
CA ASN A 219 -10.54 6.32 -9.60
C ASN A 219 -10.12 7.58 -10.38
N MET A 220 -10.51 7.66 -11.65
CA MET A 220 -10.24 8.81 -12.51
C MET A 220 -10.91 10.09 -12.03
N ASP A 221 -12.07 9.98 -11.36
CA ASP A 221 -12.86 11.12 -10.87
C ASP A 221 -12.39 11.68 -9.52
N ALA A 222 -11.35 11.09 -8.93
CA ALA A 222 -10.87 11.48 -7.62
C ALA A 222 -10.36 12.93 -7.60
N ILE A 223 -10.80 13.68 -6.58
CA ILE A 223 -10.31 15.03 -6.28
C ILE A 223 -10.07 15.11 -4.78
N SER A 224 -8.83 15.43 -4.39
CA SER A 224 -8.48 15.56 -2.97
C SER A 224 -8.91 16.92 -2.41
N PRO A 225 -9.02 17.06 -1.08
CA PRO A 225 -9.23 18.37 -0.43
C PRO A 225 -8.20 19.43 -0.81
N ALA A 226 -6.96 19.01 -1.09
CA ALA A 226 -5.88 19.90 -1.55
C ALA A 226 -5.99 20.27 -3.06
N GLY A 227 -6.99 19.72 -3.77
CA GLY A 227 -7.22 19.96 -5.19
C GLY A 227 -6.35 19.14 -6.14
N ALA A 228 -5.73 18.04 -5.67
CA ALA A 228 -5.09 17.05 -6.53
C ALA A 228 -6.16 16.27 -7.33
N ILE A 229 -5.87 15.89 -8.58
CA ILE A 229 -6.88 15.44 -9.54
C ILE A 229 -6.47 14.12 -10.20
N GLY A 230 -7.42 13.19 -10.29
CA GLY A 230 -7.41 12.00 -11.15
C GLY A 230 -6.57 10.85 -10.61
N LEU A 231 -6.22 9.92 -11.49
CA LEU A 231 -5.57 8.65 -11.16
C LEU A 231 -4.31 8.79 -10.31
N MET A 232 -3.43 9.71 -10.67
CA MET A 232 -2.16 9.96 -9.97
C MET A 232 -2.20 11.18 -9.04
N GLN A 233 -3.39 11.71 -8.73
CA GLN A 233 -3.61 12.83 -7.80
C GLN A 233 -2.60 13.98 -7.99
N ILE A 234 -2.42 14.42 -9.23
CA ILE A 234 -1.48 15.50 -9.52
C ILE A 234 -2.11 16.88 -9.28
N LEU A 235 -1.41 17.76 -8.58
CA LEU A 235 -1.83 19.15 -8.39
C LEU A 235 -1.80 19.91 -9.73
N PRO A 236 -2.79 20.79 -10.02
CA PRO A 236 -2.82 21.56 -11.27
C PRO A 236 -1.56 22.40 -11.53
N THR A 237 -0.90 22.89 -10.49
CA THR A 237 0.37 23.62 -10.58
C THR A 237 1.50 22.73 -11.07
N THR A 238 1.63 21.54 -10.48
CA THR A 238 2.62 20.51 -10.89
C THR A 238 2.32 20.00 -12.30
N ALA A 239 1.04 19.74 -12.60
CA ALA A 239 0.61 19.31 -13.94
C ALA A 239 0.96 20.34 -15.03
N ARG A 240 0.83 21.64 -14.73
CA ARG A 240 1.24 22.73 -15.66
C ARG A 240 2.75 22.72 -15.91
N GLN A 241 3.56 22.48 -14.88
CA GLN A 241 5.02 22.38 -15.04
C GLN A 241 5.40 21.16 -15.88
N MET A 242 4.79 20.00 -15.61
CA MET A 242 5.06 18.76 -16.36
C MET A 242 4.56 18.85 -17.81
N SER A 243 3.38 19.48 -18.06
CA SER A 243 2.92 19.67 -19.41
C SER A 243 3.88 20.53 -20.25
N LYS A 244 4.48 21.55 -19.65
CA LYS A 244 5.54 22.36 -20.32
C LYS A 244 6.78 21.50 -20.61
N LYS A 245 7.25 20.69 -19.64
CA LYS A 245 8.40 19.78 -19.82
C LYS A 245 8.18 18.80 -20.98
N LEU A 246 6.93 18.29 -21.12
CA LEU A 246 6.56 17.31 -22.16
C LEU A 246 6.09 17.94 -23.49
N GLY A 247 6.15 19.26 -23.66
CA GLY A 247 5.65 19.93 -24.87
C GLY A 247 4.12 19.84 -25.06
N LEU A 248 3.34 19.61 -23.96
CA LEU A 248 1.92 19.43 -24.01
C LEU A 248 1.18 20.73 -23.61
N LYS A 249 0.02 20.98 -24.22
CA LYS A 249 -0.86 22.08 -23.77
C LYS A 249 -1.51 21.69 -22.43
N PHE A 250 -1.36 22.54 -21.41
CA PHE A 250 -2.00 22.30 -20.12
C PHE A 250 -3.53 22.41 -20.22
N SER A 251 -4.24 21.45 -19.64
CA SER A 251 -5.69 21.45 -19.51
C SER A 251 -6.16 20.84 -18.20
N LYS A 252 -6.69 21.67 -17.30
CA LYS A 252 -7.29 21.19 -16.03
C LYS A 252 -8.45 20.21 -16.28
N LYS A 253 -9.25 20.42 -17.33
CA LYS A 253 -10.36 19.52 -17.69
C LYS A 253 -9.83 18.12 -18.02
N LYS A 254 -8.75 18.01 -18.83
CA LYS A 254 -8.17 16.73 -19.22
C LYS A 254 -7.58 15.96 -18.02
N LEU A 255 -7.15 16.62 -16.95
CA LEU A 255 -6.69 15.91 -15.74
C LEU A 255 -7.76 15.00 -15.16
N LYS A 256 -9.04 15.34 -15.34
CA LYS A 256 -10.18 14.55 -14.85
C LYS A 256 -10.81 13.66 -15.92
N SER A 257 -10.69 13.97 -17.20
CA SER A 257 -11.42 13.30 -18.28
C SER A 257 -10.56 12.50 -19.24
N ASP A 258 -9.24 12.53 -19.09
CA ASP A 258 -8.28 11.87 -19.98
C ASP A 258 -7.23 11.14 -19.12
N SER A 259 -7.44 9.83 -18.94
CA SER A 259 -6.58 8.98 -18.10
C SER A 259 -5.13 8.97 -18.59
N LYS A 260 -4.93 8.91 -19.92
CA LYS A 260 -3.60 8.93 -20.51
C LYS A 260 -2.87 10.24 -20.26
N TYR A 261 -3.58 11.37 -20.33
CA TYR A 261 -3.02 12.68 -20.01
C TYR A 261 -2.63 12.78 -18.52
N ASN A 262 -3.51 12.32 -17.61
CA ASN A 262 -3.25 12.33 -16.17
C ASN A 262 -2.02 11.48 -15.82
N VAL A 263 -1.98 10.24 -16.30
CA VAL A 263 -0.87 9.30 -16.03
C VAL A 263 0.45 9.81 -16.61
N ARG A 264 0.48 10.33 -17.83
CA ARG A 264 1.71 10.90 -18.42
C ARG A 264 2.28 12.05 -17.58
N LEU A 265 1.43 12.95 -17.08
CA LEU A 265 1.91 14.06 -16.26
C LEU A 265 2.34 13.62 -14.86
N GLY A 266 1.61 12.70 -14.23
CA GLY A 266 1.96 12.12 -12.94
C GLY A 266 3.26 11.32 -13.01
N SER A 267 3.43 10.50 -14.06
CA SER A 267 4.67 9.73 -14.30
C SER A 267 5.86 10.65 -14.54
N ALA A 268 5.72 11.70 -15.34
CA ALA A 268 6.78 12.68 -15.55
C ALA A 268 7.20 13.40 -14.25
N TYR A 269 6.26 13.69 -13.37
CA TYR A 269 6.56 14.26 -12.07
C TYR A 269 7.29 13.27 -11.15
N LEU A 270 6.81 12.02 -11.07
CA LEU A 270 7.47 10.99 -10.26
C LEU A 270 8.87 10.68 -10.80
N ASN A 271 9.04 10.56 -12.12
CA ASN A 271 10.35 10.35 -12.73
C ASN A 271 11.33 11.49 -12.39
N LYS A 272 10.88 12.75 -12.45
CA LYS A 272 11.67 13.90 -11.99
C LYS A 272 12.12 13.75 -10.54
N LEU A 273 11.28 13.21 -9.65
CA LEU A 273 11.63 12.99 -8.25
C LEU A 273 12.63 11.83 -8.11
N ILE A 274 12.46 10.74 -8.87
CA ILE A 274 13.40 9.62 -8.90
C ILE A 274 14.79 10.11 -9.36
N GLU A 275 14.86 10.90 -10.43
CA GLU A 275 16.10 11.52 -10.90
C GLU A 275 16.72 12.45 -9.82
N MET A 276 15.91 13.28 -9.17
CA MET A 276 16.35 14.20 -8.09
C MET A 276 17.00 13.45 -6.92
N TYR A 277 16.53 12.25 -6.61
CA TYR A 277 17.04 11.41 -5.53
C TYR A 277 17.89 10.23 -6.03
N GLU A 278 18.49 10.36 -7.22
CA GLU A 278 19.47 9.41 -7.77
C GLU A 278 18.98 7.96 -7.79
N GLY A 279 17.70 7.76 -8.09
CA GLY A 279 17.07 6.45 -8.20
C GLY A 279 16.42 5.91 -6.90
N SER A 280 16.49 6.63 -5.78
CA SER A 280 15.85 6.17 -4.53
C SER A 280 14.33 6.26 -4.60
N TYR A 281 13.66 5.12 -4.68
CA TYR A 281 12.20 5.06 -4.62
C TYR A 281 11.66 5.54 -3.27
N LEU A 282 12.36 5.23 -2.17
CA LEU A 282 11.95 5.70 -0.84
C LEU A 282 11.78 7.21 -0.80
N LEU A 283 12.83 7.93 -1.20
CA LEU A 283 12.84 9.39 -1.17
C LEU A 283 11.86 9.99 -2.19
N ALA A 284 11.77 9.38 -3.38
CA ALA A 284 10.86 9.82 -4.43
C ALA A 284 9.39 9.65 -4.02
N PHE A 285 9.00 8.52 -3.42
CA PHE A 285 7.64 8.30 -2.93
C PHE A 285 7.28 9.22 -1.77
N ALA A 286 8.20 9.41 -0.82
CA ALA A 286 8.01 10.37 0.25
C ALA A 286 7.84 11.80 -0.29
N ALA A 287 8.64 12.19 -1.29
CA ALA A 287 8.57 13.50 -1.92
C ALA A 287 7.32 13.70 -2.79
N TYR A 288 6.81 12.64 -3.42
CA TYR A 288 5.57 12.70 -4.17
C TYR A 288 4.40 13.10 -3.28
N ASN A 289 4.34 12.54 -2.07
CA ASN A 289 3.27 12.81 -1.09
C ASN A 289 3.50 14.10 -0.28
N ALA A 290 4.69 14.28 0.31
CA ALA A 290 4.96 15.39 1.25
C ALA A 290 5.69 16.60 0.62
N GLY A 291 6.18 16.45 -0.60
CA GLY A 291 6.99 17.43 -1.31
C GLY A 291 8.49 17.33 -1.00
N PRO A 292 9.36 17.67 -1.96
CA PRO A 292 10.83 17.50 -1.84
C PRO A 292 11.45 18.27 -0.67
N ARG A 293 10.91 19.45 -0.35
CA ARG A 293 11.41 20.27 0.76
C ARG A 293 11.36 19.51 2.08
N LYS A 294 10.26 18.82 2.37
CA LYS A 294 10.08 18.04 3.60
C LYS A 294 11.04 16.85 3.66
N VAL A 295 11.19 16.15 2.56
CA VAL A 295 12.14 15.03 2.48
C VAL A 295 13.58 15.48 2.72
N ASN A 296 14.00 16.61 2.16
CA ASN A 296 15.31 17.17 2.41
C ASN A 296 15.52 17.62 3.87
N GLU A 297 14.46 18.12 4.54
CA GLU A 297 14.49 18.40 5.98
C GLU A 297 14.70 17.09 6.78
N TRP A 298 13.99 16.00 6.42
CA TRP A 298 14.13 14.70 7.10
C TRP A 298 15.48 14.03 6.86
N MET A 299 16.04 14.14 5.65
CA MET A 299 17.40 13.65 5.38
C MET A 299 18.46 14.37 6.25
N LYS A 300 18.30 15.67 6.52
CA LYS A 300 19.20 16.40 7.44
C LYS A 300 19.06 15.95 8.89
N LEU A 301 17.85 15.52 9.31
CA LEU A 301 17.58 15.09 10.68
C LEU A 301 17.96 13.63 10.94
N TYR A 302 17.69 12.75 9.99
CA TYR A 302 17.77 11.29 10.17
C TYR A 302 18.86 10.63 9.32
N GLY A 303 19.61 11.44 8.56
CA GLY A 303 20.60 10.94 7.60
C GLY A 303 20.00 10.54 6.25
N ASP A 304 20.86 10.23 5.32
CA ASP A 304 20.48 9.83 3.96
C ASP A 304 20.22 8.31 3.91
N PRO A 305 19.01 7.83 3.62
CA PRO A 305 18.69 6.40 3.58
C PRO A 305 19.38 5.65 2.43
N ARG A 306 20.04 6.34 1.50
CA ARG A 306 20.87 5.73 0.46
C ARG A 306 22.21 5.25 1.04
N ASP A 307 22.68 5.84 2.16
CA ASP A 307 23.84 5.37 2.89
C ASP A 307 23.63 3.91 3.36
N PRO A 308 24.56 2.99 3.08
CA PRO A 308 24.49 1.60 3.54
C PRO A 308 24.34 1.44 5.05
N LEU A 309 24.85 2.37 5.84
CA LEU A 309 24.79 2.33 7.31
C LEU A 309 23.42 2.74 7.87
N ILE A 310 22.56 3.36 7.07
CA ILE A 310 21.24 3.79 7.49
C ILE A 310 20.19 2.74 7.10
N SER A 311 19.47 2.25 8.10
CA SER A 311 18.35 1.33 7.90
C SER A 311 17.20 2.00 7.19
N VAL A 312 16.83 1.49 6.01
CA VAL A 312 15.64 1.94 5.25
C VAL A 312 14.37 1.83 6.09
N VAL A 313 14.24 0.74 6.85
CA VAL A 313 13.05 0.47 7.67
C VAL A 313 12.92 1.51 8.80
N ASP A 314 14.02 1.77 9.50
CA ASP A 314 14.02 2.75 10.58
C ASP A 314 13.83 4.16 10.03
N TRP A 315 14.40 4.48 8.86
CA TRP A 315 14.18 5.77 8.22
C TRP A 315 12.70 5.99 7.84
N VAL A 316 12.02 4.97 7.34
CA VAL A 316 10.57 5.03 7.06
C VAL A 316 9.78 5.28 8.35
N GLU A 317 10.12 4.60 9.45
CA GLU A 317 9.45 4.82 10.74
C GLU A 317 9.71 6.21 11.33
N HIS A 318 10.86 6.83 11.01
CA HIS A 318 11.18 8.20 11.43
C HIS A 318 10.43 9.28 10.63
N ILE A 319 9.76 8.96 9.53
CA ILE A 319 8.95 9.95 8.81
C ILE A 319 7.89 10.53 9.76
N PRO A 320 7.95 11.84 10.10
CA PRO A 320 7.08 12.40 11.14
C PRO A 320 5.60 12.42 10.75
N TYR A 321 5.32 12.53 9.46
CA TYR A 321 3.94 12.57 8.96
C TYR A 321 3.39 11.15 8.82
N LYS A 322 2.44 10.77 9.70
CA LYS A 322 1.77 9.44 9.70
C LYS A 322 1.22 9.10 8.30
N GLU A 323 0.66 10.09 7.60
CA GLU A 323 0.16 9.93 6.24
C GLU A 323 1.27 9.54 5.26
N THR A 324 2.39 10.29 5.24
CA THR A 324 3.51 10.02 4.33
C THR A 324 4.22 8.71 4.65
N ARG A 325 4.39 8.39 5.93
CA ARG A 325 4.93 7.10 6.35
C ARG A 325 4.08 5.94 5.82
N ASN A 326 2.76 6.01 6.03
CA ASN A 326 1.83 5.02 5.49
C ASN A 326 1.81 5.01 3.96
N TYR A 327 1.93 6.18 3.32
CA TYR A 327 2.00 6.29 1.87
C TYR A 327 3.17 5.48 1.31
N VAL A 328 4.38 5.72 1.81
CA VAL A 328 5.58 5.00 1.39
C VAL A 328 5.44 3.49 1.57
N MET A 329 4.97 3.05 2.74
CA MET A 329 4.76 1.61 3.00
C MET A 329 3.75 0.99 2.00
N ARG A 330 2.63 1.67 1.73
CA ARG A 330 1.57 1.16 0.82
C ARG A 330 2.00 1.14 -0.64
N VAL A 331 2.80 2.11 -1.09
CA VAL A 331 3.35 2.10 -2.45
C VAL A 331 4.40 1.00 -2.58
N ALA A 332 5.31 0.89 -1.62
CA ALA A 332 6.38 -0.11 -1.64
C ALA A 332 5.86 -1.54 -1.67
N GLU A 333 4.88 -1.89 -0.81
CA GLU A 333 4.28 -3.24 -0.84
C GLU A 333 3.58 -3.54 -2.16
N SER A 334 2.90 -2.53 -2.74
CA SER A 334 2.18 -2.68 -3.99
C SER A 334 3.13 -2.87 -5.19
N LEU A 335 4.30 -2.23 -5.17
CA LEU A 335 5.30 -2.32 -6.21
C LEU A 335 5.72 -3.78 -6.48
N HIS A 336 6.11 -4.50 -5.43
CA HIS A 336 6.53 -5.89 -5.56
C HIS A 336 5.38 -6.79 -6.06
N ILE A 337 4.17 -6.61 -5.53
CA ILE A 337 3.01 -7.40 -5.94
C ILE A 337 2.65 -7.15 -7.41
N TYR A 338 2.63 -5.89 -7.86
CA TYR A 338 2.39 -5.61 -9.28
C TYR A 338 3.48 -6.20 -10.18
N ARG A 339 4.75 -6.15 -9.76
CA ARG A 339 5.86 -6.75 -10.52
C ARG A 339 5.67 -8.24 -10.76
N ILE A 340 5.35 -9.01 -9.71
CA ILE A 340 5.12 -10.46 -9.85
C ILE A 340 3.84 -10.77 -10.65
N ARG A 341 2.79 -9.99 -10.50
CA ARG A 341 1.54 -10.17 -11.24
C ARG A 341 1.66 -9.85 -12.73
N ILE A 342 2.43 -8.81 -13.08
CA ILE A 342 2.69 -8.44 -14.50
C ILE A 342 3.55 -9.52 -15.17
N ASN A 343 4.57 -10.02 -14.45
CA ASN A 343 5.48 -11.02 -15.01
C ASN A 343 4.96 -12.46 -14.92
N GLY A 344 3.94 -12.74 -14.10
CA GLY A 344 3.37 -14.08 -13.91
C GLY A 344 4.33 -15.09 -13.29
N VAL A 345 5.34 -14.63 -12.54
CA VAL A 345 6.38 -15.49 -11.93
C VAL A 345 6.69 -15.07 -10.51
N ALA A 346 7.06 -16.06 -9.68
CA ALA A 346 7.58 -15.80 -8.36
C ALA A 346 8.95 -15.11 -8.43
N LEU A 347 9.12 -14.04 -7.68
CA LEU A 347 10.39 -13.34 -7.54
C LEU A 347 10.85 -13.33 -6.08
N PRO A 348 12.17 -13.31 -5.82
CA PRO A 348 12.68 -13.05 -4.48
C PRO A 348 12.15 -11.71 -3.95
N VAL A 349 11.72 -11.68 -2.69
CA VAL A 349 11.31 -10.42 -2.06
C VAL A 349 12.55 -9.61 -1.71
N SER A 350 12.65 -8.38 -2.23
CA SER A 350 13.83 -7.51 -2.07
C SER A 350 13.42 -6.05 -1.79
N LEU A 351 12.46 -5.86 -0.88
CA LEU A 351 11.81 -4.58 -0.62
C LEU A 351 12.79 -3.48 -0.19
N THR A 352 13.78 -3.82 0.66
CA THR A 352 14.76 -2.84 1.13
C THR A 352 15.69 -2.39 0.01
N LYS A 353 16.05 -3.29 -0.90
CA LYS A 353 16.85 -2.97 -2.10
C LYS A 353 16.07 -2.07 -3.05
N ASP A 354 14.81 -2.42 -3.33
CA ASP A 354 13.94 -1.62 -4.20
C ASP A 354 13.77 -0.19 -3.68
N LEU A 355 13.65 -0.01 -2.36
CA LEU A 355 13.49 1.30 -1.74
C LEU A 355 14.77 2.15 -1.79
N LYS A 356 15.95 1.54 -1.68
CA LYS A 356 17.22 2.27 -1.73
C LYS A 356 17.52 2.80 -3.12
N LYS A 357 17.37 1.95 -4.13
CA LYS A 357 17.69 2.29 -5.52
C LYS A 357 16.80 1.51 -6.48
N SER A 358 16.19 2.23 -7.43
CA SER A 358 15.44 1.65 -8.56
C SER A 358 16.32 0.89 -9.53
#